data_1a4fe56e5307d66571165cbc6b1a84ab
#
_entry.id   1a4fe56e5307d66571165cbc6b1a84ab
#
_cell.length_a   1.000
_cell.length_b   1.000
_cell.length_c   1.000
_cell.angle_alpha   90.00
_cell.angle_beta   90.00
_cell.angle_gamma   90.00
#
_symmetry.space_group_name_H-M   'P 1'
#
loop_
_entity.id
_entity.type
_entity.pdbx_description
1 polymer ?
#
loop_
_entity_poly.entity_id
_entity_poly.type
_entity_poly.pdbx_seq_one_letter_code
_entity_poly.pdbx_strand_id
1 'polypeptide(L)'
;MKNEDAYQFESGRLSFNFAIRQVLEDGRLSFKHMLRSHQTPVSFVAWSPDDTKLLTCGNVEVLKLWDVETGTCKHTFGDHGFVVSSCAWFPDSKRFVCGSSDPEKGICMWDCDGNEIKAWRGTRMPKVLDLAVTPDGENLISVMSDLEIRILNVRTNAEQVIPEEQPITSLSVSADSKFFIVNLNSQEIHLWDVAGKWKKPLKYIGHQQHKYVIRSCFGGLDSSFIASGSENSKVWPFSPWPKLFVKQIIHVHAFYK
;
A
#
# COMPACT_ATOMS: atom_id res chain seq x y z
N MET A 1 25.37 -3.56 4.05
CA MET A 1 24.69 -2.75 5.08
C MET A 1 23.66 -1.94 4.32
N LYS A 2 22.39 -2.31 4.41
CA LYS A 2 21.30 -1.52 3.85
C LYS A 2 21.09 -0.35 4.82
N ASN A 3 21.21 0.88 4.33
CA ASN A 3 20.74 2.04 5.06
C ASN A 3 19.21 1.92 5.14
N GLU A 4 18.70 1.52 6.29
CA GLU A 4 17.28 1.64 6.61
C GLU A 4 17.01 3.10 6.97
N ASP A 5 16.87 3.96 5.97
CA ASP A 5 16.35 5.30 6.18
C ASP A 5 14.84 5.17 6.43
N ALA A 6 14.44 5.02 7.71
CA ALA A 6 13.05 5.07 8.09
C ALA A 6 12.57 6.52 8.08
N TYR A 7 11.48 6.80 7.36
CA TYR A 7 10.90 8.13 7.26
C TYR A 7 9.57 8.19 7.98
N GLN A 8 9.37 9.22 8.79
CA GLN A 8 8.14 9.40 9.56
C GLN A 8 7.22 10.42 8.91
N PHE A 9 5.95 10.08 8.88
CA PHE A 9 4.86 10.89 8.38
C PHE A 9 4.22 11.67 9.54
N GLU A 10 4.17 13.00 9.49
CA GLU A 10 3.35 13.81 10.37
C GLU A 10 2.13 14.33 9.61
N SER A 11 0.98 13.70 9.81
CA SER A 11 -0.31 14.26 9.40
C SER A 11 -0.85 15.16 10.50
N GLY A 12 -0.46 16.43 10.49
CA GLY A 12 -1.20 17.46 11.19
C GLY A 12 -2.54 17.75 10.50
N ARG A 13 -3.57 18.08 11.24
CA ARG A 13 -4.90 18.48 10.72
C ARG A 13 -4.74 19.43 9.53
N LEU A 14 -5.22 19.03 8.32
CA LEU A 14 -5.33 19.86 7.11
C LEU A 14 -3.98 20.44 6.60
N SER A 15 -2.89 19.69 6.66
CA SER A 15 -1.65 20.13 6.06
C SER A 15 -1.57 19.71 4.59
N PHE A 16 -1.50 20.70 3.69
CA PHE A 16 -1.19 20.51 2.26
C PHE A 16 0.29 20.22 2.02
N ASN A 17 1.10 20.23 3.08
CA ASN A 17 2.54 20.05 3.08
C ASN A 17 2.89 18.80 3.87
N PHE A 18 3.93 18.11 3.44
CA PHE A 18 4.48 17.00 4.21
C PHE A 18 6.00 17.08 4.23
N ALA A 19 6.58 16.54 5.28
CA ALA A 19 8.02 16.60 5.51
C ALA A 19 8.67 15.24 5.21
N ILE A 20 9.81 15.26 4.51
CA ILE A 20 10.76 14.16 4.47
C ILE A 20 11.72 14.36 5.64
N ARG A 21 11.87 13.33 6.46
CA ARG A 21 12.84 13.28 7.56
C ARG A 21 13.75 12.07 7.38
N GLN A 22 14.99 12.22 7.68
CA GLN A 22 16.00 11.17 7.65
C GLN A 22 16.22 10.62 9.05
N VAL A 23 16.29 9.31 9.20
CA VAL A 23 16.72 8.66 10.43
C VAL A 23 18.24 8.66 10.47
N LEU A 24 18.80 9.25 11.52
CA LEU A 24 20.25 9.27 11.76
C LEU A 24 20.69 7.96 12.42
N GLU A 25 22.00 7.67 12.38
CA GLU A 25 22.60 6.48 12.99
C GLU A 25 22.28 6.34 14.49
N ASP A 26 22.05 7.44 15.19
CA ASP A 26 21.65 7.47 16.60
C ASP A 26 20.13 7.32 16.83
N GLY A 27 19.36 7.08 15.77
CA GLY A 27 17.90 6.92 15.80
C GLY A 27 17.13 8.24 15.86
N ARG A 28 17.79 9.40 15.85
CA ARG A 28 17.10 10.69 15.80
C ARG A 28 16.61 11.00 14.39
N LEU A 29 15.52 11.78 14.31
CA LEU A 29 14.96 12.25 13.06
C LEU A 29 15.52 13.62 12.69
N SER A 30 16.16 13.72 11.53
CA SER A 30 16.61 14.97 10.94
C SER A 30 15.63 15.42 9.86
N PHE A 31 15.30 16.71 9.86
CA PHE A 31 14.51 17.30 8.78
C PHE A 31 15.34 17.35 7.49
N LYS A 32 14.77 16.85 6.39
CA LYS A 32 15.41 16.91 5.07
C LYS A 32 14.71 17.92 4.16
N HIS A 33 13.43 17.72 3.86
CA HIS A 33 12.68 18.58 2.95
C HIS A 33 11.24 18.80 3.40
N MET A 34 10.69 19.98 3.06
CA MET A 34 9.25 20.25 3.11
C MET A 34 8.71 20.27 1.69
N LEU A 35 7.85 19.29 1.38
CA LEU A 35 7.26 19.17 0.04
C LEU A 35 5.94 19.95 0.00
N ARG A 36 5.89 20.96 -0.88
CA ARG A 36 4.76 21.90 -0.98
C ARG A 36 4.31 21.98 -2.42
N SER A 37 3.21 21.35 -2.77
CA SER A 37 2.61 21.44 -4.11
C SER A 37 1.19 20.89 -4.18
N HIS A 38 0.74 20.12 -3.17
CA HIS A 38 -0.63 19.67 -3.11
C HIS A 38 -1.56 20.81 -2.67
N GLN A 39 -2.76 20.83 -3.24
CA GLN A 39 -3.82 21.80 -2.87
C GLN A 39 -4.85 21.15 -1.95
N THR A 40 -4.82 19.84 -1.77
CA THR A 40 -5.64 19.08 -0.83
C THR A 40 -4.75 18.24 0.09
N PRO A 41 -5.27 17.79 1.25
CA PRO A 41 -4.50 16.93 2.14
C PRO A 41 -4.02 15.66 1.44
N VAL A 42 -2.74 15.32 1.66
CA VAL A 42 -2.15 14.08 1.13
C VAL A 42 -2.78 12.89 1.83
N SER A 43 -3.34 11.98 1.05
CA SER A 43 -4.04 10.78 1.53
C SER A 43 -3.21 9.51 1.41
N PHE A 44 -2.22 9.50 0.52
CA PHE A 44 -1.40 8.33 0.24
C PHE A 44 0.03 8.70 -0.15
N VAL A 45 0.98 7.87 0.30
CA VAL A 45 2.40 7.98 -0.05
C VAL A 45 2.97 6.60 -0.34
N ALA A 46 3.88 6.52 -1.32
CA ALA A 46 4.61 5.30 -1.63
C ALA A 46 6.06 5.59 -2.00
N TRP A 47 7.00 5.00 -1.26
CA TRP A 47 8.41 5.06 -1.53
C TRP A 47 8.80 4.13 -2.69
N SER A 48 9.71 4.59 -3.54
CA SER A 48 10.35 3.70 -4.50
C SER A 48 11.24 2.68 -3.77
N PRO A 49 11.39 1.46 -4.29
CA PRO A 49 12.24 0.43 -3.66
C PRO A 49 13.70 0.82 -3.46
N ASP A 50 14.20 1.81 -4.22
CA ASP A 50 15.56 2.35 -4.11
C ASP A 50 15.66 3.59 -3.20
N ASP A 51 14.56 3.98 -2.55
CA ASP A 51 14.43 5.14 -1.64
C ASP A 51 14.76 6.51 -2.29
N THR A 52 14.91 6.57 -3.62
CA THR A 52 15.27 7.81 -4.32
C THR A 52 14.06 8.66 -4.70
N LYS A 53 12.87 8.06 -4.75
CA LYS A 53 11.65 8.71 -5.22
C LYS A 53 10.47 8.47 -4.28
N LEU A 54 9.54 9.39 -4.28
CA LEU A 54 8.31 9.32 -3.51
C LEU A 54 7.13 9.65 -4.40
N LEU A 55 6.10 8.80 -4.35
CA LEU A 55 4.79 9.10 -4.91
C LEU A 55 3.87 9.62 -3.82
N THR A 56 3.09 10.64 -4.13
CA THR A 56 2.09 11.18 -3.23
C THR A 56 0.82 11.53 -3.98
N CYS A 57 -0.34 11.25 -3.39
CA CYS A 57 -1.61 11.74 -3.91
C CYS A 57 -2.41 12.45 -2.82
N GLY A 58 -3.08 13.52 -3.21
CA GLY A 58 -4.05 14.22 -2.37
C GLY A 58 -5.45 13.63 -2.54
N ASN A 59 -6.33 13.99 -1.64
CA ASN A 59 -7.74 13.63 -1.77
C ASN A 59 -8.37 14.41 -2.93
N VAL A 60 -8.85 13.71 -3.97
CA VAL A 60 -9.39 14.31 -5.21
C VAL A 60 -8.33 15.04 -6.06
N GLU A 61 -7.06 14.74 -5.88
CA GLU A 61 -5.96 15.35 -6.62
C GLU A 61 -5.16 14.33 -7.44
N VAL A 62 -4.37 14.90 -8.34
CA VAL A 62 -3.40 14.19 -9.18
C VAL A 62 -2.27 13.58 -8.35
N LEU A 63 -1.67 12.54 -8.89
CA LEU A 63 -0.47 11.92 -8.36
C LEU A 63 0.76 12.77 -8.66
N LYS A 64 1.65 12.92 -7.69
CA LYS A 64 2.94 13.62 -7.86
C LYS A 64 4.10 12.71 -7.57
N LEU A 65 5.14 12.83 -8.40
CA LEU A 65 6.42 12.16 -8.24
C LEU A 65 7.45 13.17 -7.75
N TRP A 66 8.14 12.83 -6.68
CA TRP A 66 9.16 13.65 -6.04
C TRP A 66 10.51 12.96 -6.08
N ASP A 67 11.53 13.76 -6.22
CA ASP A 67 12.93 13.38 -5.99
C ASP A 67 13.26 13.60 -4.51
N VAL A 68 13.68 12.55 -3.84
CA VAL A 68 13.91 12.56 -2.38
C VAL A 68 15.17 13.34 -2.01
N GLU A 69 16.18 13.35 -2.88
CA GLU A 69 17.43 14.04 -2.62
C GLU A 69 17.27 15.57 -2.72
N THR A 70 16.56 16.02 -3.74
CA THR A 70 16.38 17.47 -4.00
C THR A 70 15.12 18.04 -3.39
N GLY A 71 14.13 17.20 -3.02
CA GLY A 71 12.82 17.63 -2.55
C GLY A 71 11.95 18.27 -3.64
N THR A 72 12.29 18.08 -4.92
CA THR A 72 11.58 18.69 -6.05
C THR A 72 10.52 17.77 -6.62
N CYS A 73 9.36 18.34 -7.00
CA CYS A 73 8.34 17.63 -7.77
C CYS A 73 8.83 17.45 -9.21
N LYS A 74 9.06 16.22 -9.64
CA LYS A 74 9.51 15.87 -10.99
C LYS A 74 8.37 15.86 -11.98
N HIS A 75 7.26 15.21 -11.62
CA HIS A 75 6.09 15.06 -12.48
C HIS A 75 4.80 15.11 -11.70
N THR A 76 3.76 15.53 -12.40
CA THR A 76 2.37 15.45 -11.95
C THR A 76 1.61 14.61 -12.98
N PHE A 77 1.00 13.51 -12.52
CA PHE A 77 0.33 12.52 -13.37
C PHE A 77 -1.18 12.65 -13.27
N GLY A 78 -1.84 12.50 -14.40
CA GLY A 78 -3.28 12.49 -14.53
C GLY A 78 -3.86 13.86 -14.83
N ASP A 79 -5.00 13.83 -15.50
CA ASP A 79 -5.83 15.01 -15.79
C ASP A 79 -6.77 15.30 -14.62
N HIS A 80 -7.35 16.49 -14.62
CA HIS A 80 -8.43 16.85 -13.70
C HIS A 80 -9.53 15.77 -13.71
N GLY A 81 -9.77 15.14 -12.55
CA GLY A 81 -10.76 14.07 -12.38
C GLY A 81 -10.20 12.66 -12.21
N PHE A 82 -8.88 12.44 -12.32
CA PHE A 82 -8.28 11.16 -11.99
C PHE A 82 -8.08 11.05 -10.48
N VAL A 83 -9.05 10.44 -9.79
CA VAL A 83 -8.95 10.23 -8.34
C VAL A 83 -8.17 8.97 -8.06
N VAL A 84 -6.91 9.13 -7.62
CA VAL A 84 -6.05 8.01 -7.23
C VAL A 84 -6.49 7.46 -5.88
N SER A 85 -6.80 6.18 -5.82
CA SER A 85 -7.16 5.47 -4.59
C SER A 85 -5.94 4.82 -3.92
N SER A 86 -5.03 4.28 -4.73
CA SER A 86 -3.81 3.62 -4.26
C SER A 86 -2.77 3.61 -5.38
N CYS A 87 -1.48 3.50 -5.02
CA CYS A 87 -0.40 3.30 -5.98
C CYS A 87 0.67 2.35 -5.43
N ALA A 88 1.38 1.68 -6.33
CA ALA A 88 2.45 0.77 -5.98
C ALA A 88 3.59 0.85 -7.00
N TRP A 89 4.81 0.75 -6.49
CA TRP A 89 6.02 0.71 -7.31
C TRP A 89 6.30 -0.70 -7.83
N PHE A 90 6.88 -0.76 -9.02
CA PHE A 90 7.60 -1.95 -9.46
C PHE A 90 8.97 -2.02 -8.79
N PRO A 91 9.54 -3.23 -8.64
CA PRO A 91 10.84 -3.41 -7.98
C PRO A 91 12.01 -2.73 -8.71
N ASP A 92 11.82 -2.33 -9.97
CA ASP A 92 12.82 -1.60 -10.77
C ASP A 92 12.96 -0.11 -10.40
N SER A 93 12.10 0.42 -9.54
CA SER A 93 12.04 1.85 -9.16
C SER A 93 11.89 2.82 -10.35
N LYS A 94 11.48 2.31 -11.52
CA LYS A 94 11.28 3.06 -12.76
C LYS A 94 9.84 3.13 -13.20
N ARG A 95 9.04 2.16 -12.77
CA ARG A 95 7.63 2.04 -13.12
C ARG A 95 6.78 1.94 -11.86
N PHE A 96 5.58 2.42 -11.95
CA PHE A 96 4.58 2.28 -10.90
C PHE A 96 3.18 2.15 -11.50
N VAL A 97 2.25 1.67 -10.71
CA VAL A 97 0.83 1.58 -11.06
C VAL A 97 0.01 2.43 -10.12
N CYS A 98 -1.07 2.99 -10.63
CA CYS A 98 -2.09 3.66 -9.82
C CYS A 98 -3.47 3.10 -10.14
N GLY A 99 -4.25 2.89 -9.09
CA GLY A 99 -5.65 2.56 -9.18
C GLY A 99 -6.52 3.80 -9.04
N SER A 100 -7.64 3.84 -9.75
CA SER A 100 -8.60 4.93 -9.65
C SER A 100 -9.88 4.49 -8.98
N SER A 101 -10.45 5.40 -8.18
CA SER A 101 -11.83 5.24 -7.71
C SER A 101 -12.87 5.60 -8.79
N ASP A 102 -12.43 6.12 -9.95
CA ASP A 102 -13.27 6.34 -11.12
C ASP A 102 -13.34 5.05 -11.96
N PRO A 103 -14.54 4.47 -12.17
CA PRO A 103 -14.71 3.23 -12.92
C PRO A 103 -14.26 3.30 -14.38
N GLU A 104 -14.17 4.50 -14.97
CA GLU A 104 -13.74 4.67 -16.36
C GLU A 104 -12.22 4.69 -16.50
N LYS A 105 -11.51 4.98 -15.43
CA LYS A 105 -10.04 5.14 -15.44
C LYS A 105 -9.30 3.84 -15.13
N GLY A 106 -9.83 2.98 -14.26
CA GLY A 106 -9.27 1.68 -13.94
C GLY A 106 -7.89 1.74 -13.29
N ILE A 107 -6.95 0.96 -13.80
CA ILE A 107 -5.56 0.90 -13.35
C ILE A 107 -4.65 1.37 -14.48
N CYS A 108 -3.73 2.27 -14.19
CA CYS A 108 -2.75 2.78 -15.14
C CYS A 108 -1.32 2.53 -14.65
N MET A 109 -0.45 2.11 -15.56
CA MET A 109 0.99 1.96 -15.35
C MET A 109 1.73 3.13 -16.02
N TRP A 110 2.64 3.73 -15.28
CA TRP A 110 3.43 4.89 -15.71
C TRP A 110 4.91 4.63 -15.52
N ASP A 111 5.73 5.31 -16.32
CA ASP A 111 7.16 5.48 -16.03
C ASP A 111 7.42 6.77 -15.21
N CYS A 112 8.67 6.93 -14.77
CA CYS A 112 9.09 8.12 -14.03
C CYS A 112 9.24 9.38 -14.92
N ASP A 113 9.16 9.23 -16.24
CA ASP A 113 9.27 10.33 -17.21
C ASP A 113 7.89 10.90 -17.61
N GLY A 114 6.81 10.34 -17.04
CA GLY A 114 5.45 10.83 -17.25
C GLY A 114 4.68 10.11 -18.35
N ASN A 115 5.22 9.05 -18.94
CA ASN A 115 4.55 8.31 -20.01
C ASN A 115 3.65 7.22 -19.43
N GLU A 116 2.40 7.14 -19.93
CA GLU A 116 1.54 5.99 -19.67
C GLU A 116 2.04 4.80 -20.49
N ILE A 117 2.53 3.75 -19.82
CA ILE A 117 3.04 2.55 -20.45
C ILE A 117 1.90 1.61 -20.82
N LYS A 118 0.93 1.46 -19.91
CA LYS A 118 -0.17 0.52 -20.05
C LYS A 118 -1.35 0.93 -19.18
N ALA A 119 -2.56 0.63 -19.65
CA ALA A 119 -3.76 0.79 -18.84
C ALA A 119 -4.66 -0.44 -18.94
N TRP A 120 -5.25 -0.78 -17.81
CA TRP A 120 -6.30 -1.79 -17.69
C TRP A 120 -7.60 -1.05 -17.39
N ARG A 121 -8.38 -0.82 -18.45
CA ARG A 121 -9.66 -0.11 -18.42
C ARG A 121 -10.76 -1.05 -18.91
N GLY A 122 -11.93 -0.95 -18.32
CA GLY A 122 -13.09 -1.74 -18.74
C GLY A 122 -14.35 -0.92 -18.68
N THR A 123 -15.37 -1.32 -19.43
CA THR A 123 -16.71 -0.74 -19.32
C THR A 123 -17.28 -1.11 -17.96
N ARG A 124 -17.50 -0.13 -17.06
CA ARG A 124 -17.99 -0.33 -15.69
C ARG A 124 -17.07 -1.16 -14.80
N MET A 125 -15.76 -0.89 -14.87
CA MET A 125 -14.81 -1.50 -13.95
C MET A 125 -15.15 -1.10 -12.51
N PRO A 126 -15.17 -2.03 -11.53
CA PRO A 126 -15.36 -1.67 -10.13
C PRO A 126 -14.26 -0.71 -9.67
N LYS A 127 -14.55 0.11 -8.64
CA LYS A 127 -13.56 1.02 -8.08
C LYS A 127 -12.40 0.23 -7.50
N VAL A 128 -11.18 0.66 -7.81
CA VAL A 128 -9.97 0.13 -7.15
C VAL A 128 -9.90 0.73 -5.75
N LEU A 129 -9.85 -0.11 -4.73
CA LEU A 129 -9.74 0.31 -3.33
C LEU A 129 -8.30 0.33 -2.86
N ASP A 130 -7.55 -0.72 -3.20
CA ASP A 130 -6.12 -0.84 -2.88
C ASP A 130 -5.43 -1.69 -3.96
N LEU A 131 -4.12 -1.51 -4.12
CA LEU A 131 -3.33 -2.31 -5.05
C LEU A 131 -1.88 -2.48 -4.57
N ALA A 132 -1.25 -3.55 -5.00
CA ALA A 132 0.15 -3.84 -4.74
C ALA A 132 0.79 -4.59 -5.91
N VAL A 133 2.07 -4.36 -6.13
CA VAL A 133 2.90 -5.14 -7.04
C VAL A 133 3.70 -6.14 -6.20
N THR A 134 3.79 -7.39 -6.65
CA THR A 134 4.63 -8.38 -5.97
C THR A 134 6.11 -7.99 -6.08
N PRO A 135 6.94 -8.24 -5.05
CA PRO A 135 8.36 -7.87 -5.05
C PRO A 135 9.19 -8.41 -6.22
N ASP A 136 8.77 -9.51 -6.84
CA ASP A 136 9.36 -10.03 -8.09
C ASP A 136 8.95 -9.26 -9.35
N GLY A 137 7.93 -8.38 -9.23
CA GLY A 137 7.39 -7.59 -10.33
C GLY A 137 6.51 -8.37 -11.31
N GLU A 138 6.17 -9.62 -11.02
CA GLU A 138 5.42 -10.47 -11.95
C GLU A 138 3.91 -10.26 -11.87
N ASN A 139 3.38 -9.96 -10.68
CA ASN A 139 1.95 -9.84 -10.47
C ASN A 139 1.55 -8.50 -9.88
N LEU A 140 0.43 -7.99 -10.37
CA LEU A 140 -0.32 -6.89 -9.82
C LEU A 140 -1.55 -7.44 -9.11
N ILE A 141 -1.66 -7.17 -7.82
CA ILE A 141 -2.82 -7.55 -7.00
C ILE A 141 -3.64 -6.30 -6.75
N SER A 142 -4.92 -6.34 -7.06
CA SER A 142 -5.85 -5.24 -6.83
C SER A 142 -7.09 -5.70 -6.08
N VAL A 143 -7.55 -4.85 -5.19
CA VAL A 143 -8.77 -5.03 -4.40
C VAL A 143 -9.82 -4.10 -4.95
N MET A 144 -10.98 -4.65 -5.27
CA MET A 144 -12.08 -3.97 -5.93
C MET A 144 -13.29 -3.76 -5.01
N SER A 145 -14.11 -2.77 -5.35
CA SER A 145 -15.31 -2.44 -4.57
C SER A 145 -16.45 -3.46 -4.67
N ASP A 146 -16.35 -4.41 -5.58
CA ASP A 146 -17.29 -5.54 -5.76
C ASP A 146 -16.92 -6.78 -4.96
N LEU A 147 -16.05 -6.63 -3.95
CA LEU A 147 -15.55 -7.70 -3.08
C LEU A 147 -14.63 -8.70 -3.77
N GLU A 148 -14.05 -8.32 -4.90
CA GLU A 148 -13.11 -9.17 -5.63
C GLU A 148 -11.67 -8.75 -5.39
N ILE A 149 -10.81 -9.75 -5.31
CA ILE A 149 -9.35 -9.60 -5.41
C ILE A 149 -8.97 -10.09 -6.81
N ARG A 150 -8.26 -9.26 -7.56
CA ARG A 150 -7.77 -9.61 -8.89
C ARG A 150 -6.26 -9.69 -8.87
N ILE A 151 -5.75 -10.85 -9.30
CA ILE A 151 -4.32 -11.10 -9.47
C ILE A 151 -4.05 -11.13 -10.96
N LEU A 152 -3.33 -10.13 -11.44
CA LEU A 152 -3.01 -9.98 -12.86
C LEU A 152 -1.51 -10.22 -13.07
N ASN A 153 -1.16 -11.20 -13.90
CA ASN A 153 0.22 -11.34 -14.35
C ASN A 153 0.54 -10.24 -15.36
N VAL A 154 1.50 -9.40 -15.04
CA VAL A 154 1.81 -8.16 -15.77
C VAL A 154 2.30 -8.46 -17.20
N ARG A 155 3.02 -9.58 -17.37
CA ARG A 155 3.61 -9.98 -18.66
C ARG A 155 2.61 -10.69 -19.57
N THR A 156 1.88 -11.67 -19.04
CA THR A 156 0.99 -12.53 -19.83
C THR A 156 -0.42 -11.98 -19.94
N ASN A 157 -0.80 -11.02 -19.10
CA ASN A 157 -2.17 -10.55 -18.88
C ASN A 157 -3.14 -11.63 -18.39
N ALA A 158 -2.65 -12.77 -17.91
CA ALA A 158 -3.50 -13.75 -17.27
C ALA A 158 -4.04 -13.18 -15.97
N GLU A 159 -5.35 -13.26 -15.78
CA GLU A 159 -6.05 -12.74 -14.62
C GLU A 159 -6.68 -13.89 -13.84
N GLN A 160 -6.58 -13.81 -12.53
CA GLN A 160 -7.28 -14.66 -11.59
C GLN A 160 -8.12 -13.79 -10.68
N VAL A 161 -9.35 -14.22 -10.41
CA VAL A 161 -10.28 -13.51 -9.53
C VAL A 161 -10.58 -14.37 -8.32
N ILE A 162 -10.47 -13.79 -7.14
CA ILE A 162 -10.81 -14.40 -5.86
C ILE A 162 -11.93 -13.57 -5.23
N PRO A 163 -13.13 -14.14 -5.06
CA PRO A 163 -14.21 -13.44 -4.38
C PRO A 163 -14.02 -13.49 -2.86
N GLU A 164 -14.34 -12.39 -2.19
CA GLU A 164 -14.44 -12.29 -0.74
C GLU A 164 -15.90 -12.05 -0.34
N GLU A 165 -16.25 -12.46 0.88
CA GLU A 165 -17.63 -12.33 1.39
C GLU A 165 -17.90 -10.99 2.07
N GLN A 166 -16.83 -10.26 2.41
CA GLN A 166 -16.88 -9.02 3.17
C GLN A 166 -16.03 -7.92 2.53
N PRO A 167 -16.37 -6.65 2.75
CA PRO A 167 -15.59 -5.54 2.23
C PRO A 167 -14.13 -5.58 2.69
N ILE A 168 -13.23 -5.45 1.73
CA ILE A 168 -11.80 -5.43 1.94
C ILE A 168 -11.35 -4.00 2.23
N THR A 169 -10.50 -3.83 3.23
CA THR A 169 -10.06 -2.51 3.70
C THR A 169 -8.59 -2.20 3.44
N SER A 170 -7.75 -3.23 3.31
CA SER A 170 -6.34 -3.05 2.97
C SER A 170 -5.72 -4.31 2.39
N LEU A 171 -4.59 -4.14 1.70
CA LEU A 171 -3.81 -5.18 1.04
C LEU A 171 -2.34 -5.05 1.44
N SER A 172 -1.65 -6.16 1.64
CA SER A 172 -0.18 -6.22 1.77
C SER A 172 0.35 -7.52 1.18
N VAL A 173 1.55 -7.47 0.58
CA VAL A 173 2.18 -8.63 -0.09
C VAL A 173 3.43 -9.04 0.68
N SER A 174 3.70 -10.34 0.75
CA SER A 174 4.90 -10.89 1.40
C SER A 174 6.17 -10.61 0.59
N ALA A 175 7.31 -10.48 1.28
CA ALA A 175 8.58 -10.15 0.65
C ALA A 175 9.07 -11.22 -0.35
N ASP A 176 8.61 -12.46 -0.22
CA ASP A 176 8.94 -13.58 -1.12
C ASP A 176 7.99 -13.71 -2.32
N SER A 177 7.05 -12.76 -2.50
CA SER A 177 6.05 -12.74 -3.57
C SER A 177 5.07 -13.92 -3.59
N LYS A 178 5.05 -14.76 -2.54
CA LYS A 178 4.22 -15.97 -2.54
C LYS A 178 2.85 -15.79 -1.93
N PHE A 179 2.72 -14.84 -1.01
CA PHE A 179 1.51 -14.64 -0.23
C PHE A 179 1.09 -13.18 -0.22
N PHE A 180 -0.17 -12.95 0.03
CA PHE A 180 -0.71 -11.63 0.35
C PHE A 180 -1.78 -11.74 1.42
N ILE A 181 -1.98 -10.67 2.15
CA ILE A 181 -3.03 -10.53 3.15
C ILE A 181 -3.99 -9.43 2.76
N VAL A 182 -5.25 -9.64 3.07
CA VAL A 182 -6.29 -8.62 3.02
C VAL A 182 -6.96 -8.50 4.37
N ASN A 183 -7.19 -7.27 4.81
CA ASN A 183 -8.02 -7.00 5.97
C ASN A 183 -9.48 -6.85 5.51
N LEU A 184 -10.39 -7.43 6.27
CA LEU A 184 -11.82 -7.35 6.03
C LEU A 184 -12.51 -6.47 7.08
N ASN A 185 -13.58 -5.85 6.70
CA ASN A 185 -14.41 -5.05 7.62
C ASN A 185 -15.06 -5.91 8.73
N SER A 186 -15.09 -7.25 8.54
CA SER A 186 -15.51 -8.23 9.55
C SER A 186 -14.51 -8.48 10.68
N GLN A 187 -13.41 -7.72 10.75
CA GLN A 187 -12.33 -7.92 11.74
C GLN A 187 -11.57 -9.24 11.53
N GLU A 188 -11.51 -9.70 10.29
CA GLU A 188 -10.71 -10.84 9.87
C GLU A 188 -9.57 -10.38 8.97
N ILE A 189 -8.44 -11.07 9.03
CA ILE A 189 -7.36 -10.97 8.07
C ILE A 189 -7.31 -12.28 7.32
N HIS A 190 -7.39 -12.23 6.02
CA HIS A 190 -7.29 -13.40 5.16
C HIS A 190 -5.92 -13.44 4.50
N LEU A 191 -5.21 -14.55 4.64
CA LEU A 191 -3.97 -14.84 3.94
C LEU A 191 -4.27 -15.75 2.75
N TRP A 192 -3.80 -15.32 1.58
CA TRP A 192 -3.93 -16.04 0.32
C TRP A 192 -2.57 -16.33 -0.32
N ASP A 193 -2.48 -17.37 -1.14
CA ASP A 193 -1.33 -17.60 -2.00
C ASP A 193 -1.48 -16.88 -3.35
N VAL A 194 -0.42 -16.23 -3.81
CA VAL A 194 -0.41 -15.49 -5.09
C VAL A 194 -0.60 -16.44 -6.28
N ALA A 195 -0.13 -17.70 -6.17
CA ALA A 195 -0.26 -18.69 -7.22
C ALA A 195 -1.69 -19.24 -7.40
N GLY A 196 -2.64 -18.85 -6.51
CA GLY A 196 -4.06 -19.23 -6.60
C GLY A 196 -4.34 -20.70 -6.39
N LYS A 197 -3.48 -21.41 -5.69
CA LYS A 197 -3.66 -22.84 -5.42
C LYS A 197 -4.63 -23.11 -4.27
N TRP A 198 -4.79 -22.12 -3.39
CA TRP A 198 -5.65 -22.26 -2.23
C TRP A 198 -7.11 -21.97 -2.59
N LYS A 199 -7.99 -22.89 -2.20
CA LYS A 199 -9.44 -22.72 -2.38
C LYS A 199 -10.07 -21.87 -1.25
N LYS A 200 -9.38 -21.73 -0.12
CA LYS A 200 -9.82 -20.98 1.05
C LYS A 200 -8.63 -20.30 1.70
N PRO A 201 -8.81 -19.09 2.27
CA PRO A 201 -7.75 -18.39 2.97
C PRO A 201 -7.45 -19.02 4.33
N LEU A 202 -6.25 -18.74 4.84
CA LEU A 202 -6.02 -18.83 6.28
C LEU A 202 -6.55 -17.56 6.93
N LYS A 203 -7.34 -17.73 8.02
CA LYS A 203 -8.03 -16.64 8.70
C LYS A 203 -7.36 -16.31 10.02
N TYR A 204 -7.17 -15.02 10.27
CA TYR A 204 -6.65 -14.49 11.54
C TYR A 204 -7.68 -13.54 12.12
N ILE A 205 -7.96 -13.70 13.42
CA ILE A 205 -8.95 -12.91 14.16
C ILE A 205 -8.33 -12.43 15.48
N GLY A 206 -8.84 -11.33 16.01
CA GLY A 206 -8.43 -10.82 17.32
C GLY A 206 -8.24 -9.31 17.37
N HIS A 207 -7.85 -8.67 16.24
CA HIS A 207 -7.86 -7.22 16.16
C HIS A 207 -9.30 -6.69 16.11
N GLN A 208 -9.48 -5.45 16.55
CA GLN A 208 -10.77 -4.76 16.53
C GLN A 208 -10.73 -3.63 15.51
N GLN A 209 -11.73 -3.61 14.64
CA GLN A 209 -11.90 -2.61 13.59
C GLN A 209 -13.38 -2.25 13.48
N HIS A 210 -13.77 -1.05 13.85
CA HIS A 210 -15.15 -0.58 13.80
C HIS A 210 -15.28 0.76 13.08
N LYS A 211 -14.47 1.75 13.49
CA LYS A 211 -14.54 3.12 13.01
C LYS A 211 -13.47 3.45 11.99
N TYR A 212 -12.28 2.89 12.13
CA TYR A 212 -11.12 3.22 11.34
C TYR A 212 -10.72 2.05 10.43
N VAL A 213 -10.14 2.38 9.28
CA VAL A 213 -9.47 1.38 8.44
C VAL A 213 -8.17 0.98 9.14
N ILE A 214 -8.09 -0.30 9.51
CA ILE A 214 -6.89 -0.88 10.10
C ILE A 214 -6.10 -1.55 8.98
N ARG A 215 -4.82 -1.21 8.89
CA ARG A 215 -3.90 -1.83 7.95
C ARG A 215 -3.06 -2.88 8.67
N SER A 216 -2.80 -3.97 7.96
CA SER A 216 -1.87 -5.02 8.38
C SER A 216 -0.72 -5.12 7.39
N CYS A 217 0.41 -5.57 7.87
CA CYS A 217 1.59 -5.77 7.03
C CYS A 217 2.33 -7.05 7.43
N PHE A 218 3.10 -7.57 6.48
CA PHE A 218 4.10 -8.58 6.80
C PHE A 218 5.30 -7.94 7.48
N GLY A 219 5.95 -8.69 8.36
CA GLY A 219 7.15 -8.26 9.07
C GLY A 219 8.03 -9.44 9.46
N GLY A 220 9.19 -9.12 10.04
CA GLY A 220 10.20 -10.11 10.40
C GLY A 220 11.00 -10.61 9.20
N LEU A 221 11.99 -11.48 9.49
CA LEU A 221 12.77 -12.11 8.44
C LEU A 221 11.85 -13.02 7.59
N ASP A 222 11.96 -12.90 6.26
CA ASP A 222 11.18 -13.67 5.29
C ASP A 222 9.65 -13.62 5.49
N SER A 223 9.13 -12.47 5.92
CA SER A 223 7.70 -12.29 6.17
C SER A 223 7.13 -13.26 7.22
N SER A 224 7.92 -13.56 8.25
CA SER A 224 7.60 -14.55 9.29
C SER A 224 6.45 -14.14 10.19
N PHE A 225 6.02 -12.89 10.17
CA PHE A 225 4.93 -12.36 10.97
C PHE A 225 3.96 -11.53 10.14
N ILE A 226 2.73 -11.44 10.64
CA ILE A 226 1.75 -10.43 10.22
C ILE A 226 1.52 -9.54 11.44
N ALA A 227 1.66 -8.24 11.28
CA ALA A 227 1.34 -7.25 12.30
C ALA A 227 0.08 -6.50 11.90
N SER A 228 -0.87 -6.37 12.82
CA SER A 228 -2.09 -5.59 12.63
C SER A 228 -2.26 -4.60 13.77
N GLY A 229 -2.62 -3.36 13.44
CA GLY A 229 -3.18 -2.43 14.41
C GLY A 229 -4.52 -2.91 14.93
N SER A 230 -5.03 -2.22 15.96
CA SER A 230 -6.35 -2.51 16.53
C SER A 230 -6.88 -1.28 17.25
N GLU A 231 -8.19 -1.04 17.18
CA GLU A 231 -8.83 0.10 17.85
C GLU A 231 -8.79 0.03 19.39
N ASN A 232 -8.42 -1.11 19.95
CA ASN A 232 -8.21 -1.28 21.38
C ASN A 232 -6.79 -0.90 21.84
N SER A 233 -6.05 -0.12 21.06
CA SER A 233 -4.68 0.34 21.35
C SER A 233 -3.65 -0.78 21.45
N LYS A 234 -3.89 -1.91 20.79
CA LYS A 234 -2.98 -3.06 20.74
C LYS A 234 -2.46 -3.25 19.32
N VAL A 235 -1.27 -3.83 19.20
CA VAL A 235 -0.77 -4.40 17.97
C VAL A 235 -0.83 -5.92 18.10
N TRP A 236 -1.43 -6.56 17.11
CA TRP A 236 -1.59 -8.00 17.07
C TRP A 236 -0.56 -8.62 16.13
N PRO A 237 0.44 -9.34 16.65
CA PRO A 237 1.31 -10.15 15.83
C PRO A 237 0.66 -11.53 15.61
N PHE A 238 0.58 -11.93 14.33
CA PHE A 238 0.13 -13.26 13.94
C PHE A 238 1.28 -13.99 13.27
N SER A 239 1.40 -15.30 13.53
CA SER A 239 2.30 -16.16 12.77
C SER A 239 1.55 -16.75 11.57
N PRO A 240 2.01 -16.58 10.35
CA PRO A 240 1.39 -17.22 9.18
C PRO A 240 1.59 -18.74 9.15
N TRP A 241 2.45 -19.27 10.03
CA TRP A 241 2.76 -20.70 10.10
C TRP A 241 2.28 -21.32 11.40
N PRO A 242 1.56 -22.47 11.40
CA PRO A 242 0.91 -23.04 12.58
C PRO A 242 1.85 -23.53 13.69
N LYS A 243 3.16 -23.45 13.52
CA LYS A 243 4.16 -23.92 14.50
C LYS A 243 4.82 -22.83 15.35
N LEU A 244 4.57 -21.55 15.09
CA LEU A 244 5.13 -20.45 15.88
C LEU A 244 4.02 -19.70 16.60
N PHE A 245 3.72 -20.05 17.82
CA PHE A 245 2.91 -19.24 18.73
C PHE A 245 3.74 -18.03 19.20
N VAL A 246 3.54 -16.89 18.57
CA VAL A 246 4.09 -15.63 19.08
C VAL A 246 3.06 -14.99 20.00
N LYS A 247 3.25 -15.20 21.30
CA LYS A 247 2.47 -14.58 22.36
C LYS A 247 3.17 -13.31 22.84
N GLN A 248 3.29 -12.30 21.97
CA GLN A 248 3.74 -10.98 22.41
C GLN A 248 2.74 -9.91 21.96
N ILE A 249 1.91 -9.49 22.90
CA ILE A 249 1.06 -8.30 22.73
C ILE A 249 1.96 -7.08 23.00
N ILE A 250 2.30 -6.34 21.98
CA ILE A 250 3.01 -5.07 22.15
C ILE A 250 1.97 -3.99 22.43
N HIS A 251 2.02 -3.39 23.61
CA HIS A 251 1.20 -2.22 23.94
C HIS A 251 1.84 -0.98 23.30
N VAL A 252 1.22 -0.44 22.26
CA VAL A 252 1.61 0.86 21.70
C VAL A 252 0.73 1.91 22.35
N HIS A 253 1.33 2.80 23.12
CA HIS A 253 0.66 4.01 23.56
C HIS A 253 0.57 4.97 22.37
N ALA A 254 -0.56 4.98 21.70
CA ALA A 254 -0.86 6.02 20.72
C ALA A 254 -1.14 7.31 21.49
N PHE A 255 -0.20 8.23 21.46
CA PHE A 255 -0.44 9.60 21.92
C PHE A 255 -1.31 10.31 20.87
N TYR A 256 -2.62 10.32 21.11
CA TYR A 256 -3.49 11.34 20.53
C TYR A 256 -3.37 12.60 21.38
N LYS A 257 -2.73 13.61 20.86
CA LYS A 257 -2.96 15.01 21.29
C LYS A 257 -3.72 15.75 20.21
#